data_0b7f0d95210fa09e2efdbea694d49817
#
_entry.id   0b7f0d95210fa09e2efdbea694d49817
#
_cell.length_a   1.000
_cell.length_b   1.000
_cell.length_c   1.000
_cell.angle_alpha   90.00
_cell.angle_beta   90.00
_cell.angle_gamma   90.00
#
_symmetry.space_group_name_H-M   'P 1'
#
loop_
_entity.id
_entity.type
_entity.pdbx_description
1 polymer ?
#
loop_
_entity_poly.entity_id
_entity_poly.type
_entity_poly.pdbx_seq_one_letter_code
_entity_poly.pdbx_strand_id
1 'polypeptide(L)'
;MIDTLLDPMIWLILVTLGHTGPGVILPTNWADDTAKMVAGWMLLTSVTLLYLAFGMDGEEQGRLALVIAGPVWVWFLVCISQGLEYTMGKEPITMTWKANAPPLVLWGVLALSGLLSSGWV
;
A
#
# COMPACT_ATOMS: atom_id res chain seq x y z
N MET A 1 -22.46 -9.38 3.31
CA MET A 1 -21.28 -9.18 4.19
C MET A 1 -19.96 -9.46 3.47
N ILE A 2 -19.82 -10.62 2.80
CA ILE A 2 -18.63 -10.92 2.01
C ILE A 2 -18.43 -9.89 0.90
N ASP A 3 -19.49 -9.50 0.20
CA ASP A 3 -19.41 -8.49 -0.86
C ASP A 3 -18.87 -7.16 -0.34
N THR A 4 -19.28 -6.76 0.87
CA THR A 4 -18.77 -5.55 1.51
C THR A 4 -17.30 -5.69 1.90
N LEU A 5 -16.90 -6.85 2.46
CA LEU A 5 -15.52 -7.11 2.86
C LEU A 5 -14.57 -7.20 1.67
N LEU A 6 -15.09 -7.55 0.48
CA LEU A 6 -14.28 -7.65 -0.73
C LEU A 6 -14.47 -6.45 -1.66
N ASP A 7 -15.10 -5.38 -1.19
CA ASP A 7 -15.22 -4.14 -1.95
C ASP A 7 -13.88 -3.41 -1.99
N PRO A 8 -13.28 -3.21 -3.17
CA PRO A 8 -11.98 -2.53 -3.26
C PRO A 8 -11.97 -1.15 -2.63
N MET A 9 -13.08 -0.42 -2.66
CA MET A 9 -13.14 0.93 -2.09
C MET A 9 -12.75 0.94 -0.61
N ILE A 10 -13.27 -0.01 0.17
CA ILE A 10 -12.96 -0.10 1.60
C ILE A 10 -11.46 -0.33 1.81
N TRP A 11 -10.89 -1.25 1.07
CA TRP A 11 -9.47 -1.58 1.20
C TRP A 11 -8.57 -0.49 0.64
N LEU A 12 -9.00 0.23 -0.39
CA LEU A 12 -8.28 1.42 -0.87
C LEU A 12 -8.19 2.47 0.22
N ILE A 13 -9.27 2.71 0.96
CA ILE A 13 -9.29 3.66 2.07
C ILE A 13 -8.35 3.18 3.19
N LEU A 14 -8.47 1.92 3.60
CA LEU A 14 -7.64 1.37 4.67
C LEU A 14 -6.16 1.36 4.32
N VAL A 15 -5.82 0.96 3.10
CA VAL A 15 -4.43 0.98 2.63
C VAL A 15 -3.90 2.41 2.57
N THR A 16 -4.72 3.37 2.10
CA THR A 16 -4.33 4.78 2.08
C THR A 16 -3.99 5.27 3.48
N LEU A 17 -4.82 4.97 4.47
CA LEU A 17 -4.57 5.37 5.86
C LEU A 17 -3.29 4.74 6.41
N GLY A 18 -3.14 3.44 6.23
CA GLY A 18 -1.97 2.70 6.73
C GLY A 18 -0.68 3.10 6.02
N HIS A 19 -0.73 3.33 4.72
CA HIS A 19 0.43 3.78 3.94
C HIS A 19 0.82 5.21 4.30
N THR A 20 -0.14 6.11 4.36
CA THR A 20 0.12 7.54 4.57
C THR A 20 0.64 7.82 5.99
N GLY A 21 -0.07 7.35 7.01
CA GLY A 21 0.30 7.61 8.40
C GLY A 21 1.48 6.76 8.86
N PRO A 22 1.25 5.51 9.26
CA PRO A 22 2.31 4.63 9.77
C PRO A 22 3.40 4.31 8.75
N GLY A 23 3.06 4.29 7.46
CA GLY A 23 4.00 3.90 6.41
C GLY A 23 4.93 5.02 5.96
N VAL A 24 4.48 6.26 5.97
CA VAL A 24 5.25 7.40 5.42
C VAL A 24 5.45 8.51 6.45
N ILE A 25 4.37 9.09 6.98
CA ILE A 25 4.48 10.29 7.82
C ILE A 25 5.23 10.02 9.11
N LEU A 26 4.86 8.96 9.84
CA LEU A 26 5.47 8.65 11.13
C LEU A 26 6.94 8.22 11.04
N PRO A 27 7.37 7.34 10.12
CA PRO A 27 8.76 6.90 10.09
C PRO A 27 9.72 7.92 9.48
N THR A 28 9.23 8.95 8.78
CA THR A 28 10.09 9.89 8.06
C THR A 28 10.68 10.96 8.99
N ASN A 29 11.97 11.17 8.88
CA ASN A 29 12.62 12.35 9.46
C ASN A 29 12.48 13.53 8.48
N TRP A 30 11.56 14.43 8.76
CA TRP A 30 11.22 15.55 7.88
C TRP A 30 12.30 16.63 7.83
N ALA A 31 13.33 16.52 8.67
CA ALA A 31 14.49 17.41 8.60
C ALA A 31 15.57 16.89 7.65
N ASP A 32 15.50 15.62 7.24
CA ASP A 32 16.45 15.02 6.31
C ASP A 32 15.95 15.19 4.88
N ASP A 33 16.74 15.81 4.01
CA ASP A 33 16.32 16.12 2.64
C ASP A 33 15.98 14.87 1.82
N THR A 34 16.84 13.85 1.88
CA THR A 34 16.60 12.60 1.13
C THR A 34 15.34 11.91 1.61
N ALA A 35 15.17 11.79 2.93
CA ALA A 35 13.98 11.17 3.50
C ALA A 35 12.70 11.92 3.11
N LYS A 36 12.76 13.26 3.15
CA LYS A 36 11.64 14.12 2.76
C LYS A 36 11.28 13.94 1.29
N MET A 37 12.26 13.86 0.41
CA MET A 37 12.03 13.64 -1.02
C MET A 37 11.38 12.27 -1.26
N VAL A 38 11.90 11.21 -0.64
CA VAL A 38 11.32 9.87 -0.76
C VAL A 38 9.90 9.84 -0.22
N ALA A 39 9.66 10.46 0.94
CA ALA A 39 8.33 10.54 1.54
C ALA A 39 7.35 11.26 0.59
N GLY A 40 7.78 12.34 -0.05
CA GLY A 40 6.97 13.04 -1.04
C GLY A 40 6.56 12.13 -2.20
N TRP A 41 7.49 11.37 -2.76
CA TRP A 41 7.17 10.40 -3.80
C TRP A 41 6.18 9.33 -3.32
N MET A 42 6.35 8.84 -2.09
CA MET A 42 5.44 7.85 -1.52
C MET A 42 4.04 8.43 -1.28
N LEU A 43 3.94 9.71 -0.92
CA LEU A 43 2.65 10.38 -0.73
C LEU A 43 1.88 10.55 -2.05
N LEU A 44 2.55 10.55 -3.19
CA LEU A 44 1.86 10.53 -4.49
C LEU A 44 1.05 9.24 -4.67
N THR A 45 1.54 8.13 -4.13
CA THR A 45 0.76 6.88 -4.09
C THR A 45 -0.51 7.06 -3.27
N SER A 46 -0.45 7.78 -2.15
CA SER A 46 -1.63 8.09 -1.33
C SER A 46 -2.69 8.85 -2.14
N VAL A 47 -2.28 9.85 -2.91
CA VAL A 47 -3.19 10.62 -3.77
C VAL A 47 -3.83 9.71 -4.82
N THR A 48 -3.05 8.84 -5.44
CA THR A 48 -3.54 7.88 -6.44
C THR A 48 -4.57 6.94 -5.82
N LEU A 49 -4.29 6.39 -4.65
CA LEU A 49 -5.20 5.48 -3.96
C LEU A 49 -6.53 6.17 -3.59
N LEU A 50 -6.46 7.43 -3.14
CA LEU A 50 -7.67 8.20 -2.84
C LEU A 50 -8.51 8.46 -4.09
N TYR A 51 -7.86 8.78 -5.20
CA TYR A 51 -8.58 8.96 -6.46
C TYR A 51 -9.28 7.67 -6.88
N LEU A 52 -8.59 6.53 -6.77
CA LEU A 52 -9.19 5.24 -7.07
C LEU A 52 -10.39 4.93 -6.17
N ALA A 53 -10.29 5.28 -4.88
CA ALA A 53 -11.35 5.01 -3.92
C ALA A 53 -12.62 5.81 -4.20
N PHE A 54 -12.48 7.09 -4.51
CA PHE A 54 -13.61 8.02 -4.62
C PHE A 54 -13.94 8.48 -6.04
N GLY A 55 -12.97 8.41 -6.95
CA GLY A 55 -13.15 8.84 -8.33
C GLY A 55 -13.49 7.72 -9.31
N MET A 56 -13.44 6.48 -8.88
CA MET A 56 -13.70 5.31 -9.73
C MET A 56 -14.59 4.31 -9.03
N ASP A 57 -15.21 3.44 -9.79
CA ASP A 57 -16.09 2.38 -9.28
C ASP A 57 -16.06 1.14 -10.17
N GLY A 58 -16.75 0.09 -9.74
CA GLY A 58 -16.98 -1.12 -10.52
C GLY A 58 -15.70 -1.87 -10.90
N GLU A 59 -15.74 -2.50 -12.06
CA GLU A 59 -14.62 -3.32 -12.54
C GLU A 59 -13.36 -2.50 -12.78
N GLU A 60 -13.49 -1.27 -13.23
CA GLU A 60 -12.34 -0.40 -13.49
C GLU A 60 -11.58 -0.08 -12.20
N GLN A 61 -12.31 0.23 -11.12
CA GLN A 61 -11.69 0.42 -9.80
C GLN A 61 -10.99 -0.85 -9.37
N GLY A 62 -11.62 -2.02 -9.54
CA GLY A 62 -11.03 -3.31 -9.18
C GLY A 62 -9.75 -3.62 -9.95
N ARG A 63 -9.76 -3.39 -11.26
CA ARG A 63 -8.59 -3.61 -12.12
C ARG A 63 -7.41 -2.75 -11.72
N LEU A 64 -7.65 -1.46 -11.50
CA LEU A 64 -6.57 -0.54 -11.12
C LEU A 64 -6.08 -0.82 -9.70
N ALA A 65 -6.96 -1.20 -8.78
CA ALA A 65 -6.55 -1.62 -7.45
C ALA A 65 -5.62 -2.82 -7.52
N LEU A 66 -5.94 -3.82 -8.34
CA LEU A 66 -5.08 -4.99 -8.54
C LEU A 66 -3.74 -4.61 -9.16
N VAL A 67 -3.75 -3.78 -10.20
CA VAL A 67 -2.52 -3.39 -10.92
C VAL A 67 -1.57 -2.61 -10.02
N ILE A 68 -2.09 -1.85 -9.07
CA ILE A 68 -1.26 -1.12 -8.11
C ILE A 68 -0.86 -2.02 -6.93
N ALA A 69 -1.83 -2.67 -6.30
CA ALA A 69 -1.59 -3.41 -5.08
C ALA A 69 -0.85 -4.75 -5.30
N GLY A 70 -1.09 -5.41 -6.42
CA GLY A 70 -0.44 -6.68 -6.74
C GLY A 70 1.08 -6.57 -6.76
N PRO A 71 1.65 -5.69 -7.60
CA PRO A 71 3.09 -5.49 -7.65
C PRO A 71 3.68 -5.00 -6.32
N VAL A 72 2.99 -4.12 -5.59
CA VAL A 72 3.44 -3.65 -4.27
C VAL A 72 3.53 -4.83 -3.31
N TRP A 73 2.52 -5.68 -3.29
CA TRP A 73 2.50 -6.86 -2.43
C TRP A 73 3.65 -7.83 -2.74
N VAL A 74 3.86 -8.11 -4.02
CA VAL A 74 4.97 -8.97 -4.46
C VAL A 74 6.31 -8.36 -4.06
N TRP A 75 6.47 -7.05 -4.21
CA TRP A 75 7.70 -6.37 -3.82
C TRP A 75 7.94 -6.45 -2.30
N PHE A 76 6.89 -6.33 -1.48
CA PHE A 76 7.01 -6.57 -0.04
C PHE A 76 7.54 -7.97 0.25
N LEU A 77 7.02 -8.98 -0.44
CA LEU A 77 7.49 -10.36 -0.26
C LEU A 77 8.99 -10.48 -0.58
N VAL A 78 9.43 -9.88 -1.68
CA VAL A 78 10.85 -9.89 -2.06
C VAL A 78 11.70 -9.20 -1.00
N CYS A 79 11.30 -8.01 -0.56
CA CYS A 79 12.06 -7.25 0.44
C CYS A 79 12.16 -8.01 1.77
N ILE A 80 11.06 -8.61 2.22
CA ILE A 80 11.03 -9.37 3.47
C ILE A 80 11.89 -10.63 3.35
N SER A 81 11.76 -11.37 2.26
CA SER A 81 12.50 -12.62 2.07
C SER A 81 14.01 -12.40 2.02
N GLN A 82 14.45 -11.23 1.55
CA GLN A 82 15.86 -10.87 1.50
C GLN A 82 16.33 -10.09 2.74
N GLY A 83 15.44 -9.76 3.65
CA GLY A 83 15.77 -9.00 4.85
C GLY A 83 16.38 -7.64 4.55
N LEU A 84 15.84 -6.94 3.54
CA LEU A 84 16.38 -5.65 3.12
C LEU A 84 16.22 -4.59 4.21
N GLU A 85 17.20 -3.72 4.31
CA GLU A 85 17.15 -2.58 5.21
C GLU A 85 16.87 -1.31 4.43
N TYR A 86 16.15 -0.38 5.06
CA TYR A 86 15.96 0.96 4.52
C TYR A 86 15.96 1.98 5.65
N THR A 87 16.16 3.24 5.29
CA THR A 87 16.10 4.34 6.25
C THR A 87 15.23 5.47 5.69
N MET A 88 14.47 6.07 6.60
CA MET A 88 13.69 7.28 6.32
C MET A 88 14.29 8.47 7.07
N GLY A 89 15.63 8.49 7.17
CA GLY A 89 16.37 9.54 7.88
C GLY A 89 16.48 9.33 9.38
N LYS A 90 16.09 8.18 9.88
CA LYS A 90 16.20 7.74 11.27
C LYS A 90 17.01 6.44 11.33
N GLU A 91 16.89 5.68 12.40
CA GLU A 91 17.52 4.37 12.51
C GLU A 91 17.11 3.45 11.35
N PRO A 92 18.06 2.68 10.78
CA PRO A 92 17.73 1.73 9.73
C PRO A 92 16.65 0.73 10.18
N ILE A 93 15.76 0.42 9.27
CA ILE A 93 14.65 -0.51 9.50
C ILE A 93 14.89 -1.75 8.66
N THR A 94 14.95 -2.92 9.31
CA THR A 94 15.06 -4.20 8.61
C THR A 94 13.66 -4.75 8.34
N MET A 95 13.42 -5.15 7.11
CA MET A 95 12.13 -5.73 6.74
C MET A 95 12.03 -7.18 7.21
N THR A 96 11.07 -7.44 8.08
CA THR A 96 10.82 -8.76 8.65
C THR A 96 9.36 -9.15 8.50
N TRP A 97 9.07 -10.45 8.58
CA TRP A 97 7.68 -10.93 8.50
C TRP A 97 6.81 -10.34 9.60
N LYS A 98 7.33 -10.28 10.83
CA LYS A 98 6.58 -9.80 11.98
C LYS A 98 6.26 -8.30 11.88
N ALA A 99 7.28 -7.50 11.56
CA ALA A 99 7.13 -6.05 11.50
C ALA A 99 6.28 -5.60 10.32
N ASN A 100 6.30 -6.36 9.21
CA ASN A 100 5.61 -5.99 7.97
C ASN A 100 4.32 -6.77 7.73
N ALA A 101 3.86 -7.55 8.70
CA ALA A 101 2.60 -8.29 8.57
C ALA A 101 1.40 -7.36 8.30
N PRO A 102 1.20 -6.25 9.03
CA PRO A 102 0.07 -5.36 8.76
C PRO A 102 0.04 -4.82 7.32
N PRO A 103 1.11 -4.20 6.78
CA PRO A 103 1.08 -3.75 5.38
C PRO A 103 0.95 -4.90 4.39
N LEU A 104 1.58 -6.04 4.67
CA LEU A 104 1.49 -7.20 3.78
C LEU A 104 0.06 -7.70 3.67
N VAL A 105 -0.68 -7.78 4.77
CA VAL A 105 -2.09 -8.18 4.78
C VAL A 105 -2.94 -7.14 4.07
N LEU A 106 -2.77 -5.86 4.38
CA LEU A 106 -3.59 -4.79 3.78
C LEU A 106 -3.43 -4.73 2.26
N TRP A 107 -2.20 -4.70 1.76
CA TRP A 107 -1.94 -4.68 0.32
C TRP A 107 -2.40 -5.96 -0.36
N GLY A 108 -2.24 -7.11 0.31
CA GLY A 108 -2.68 -8.40 -0.21
C GLY A 108 -4.19 -8.50 -0.34
N VAL A 109 -4.92 -8.05 0.67
CA VAL A 109 -6.39 -8.05 0.62
C VAL A 109 -6.90 -7.04 -0.41
N LEU A 110 -6.25 -5.87 -0.52
CA LEU A 110 -6.59 -4.92 -1.58
C LEU A 110 -6.42 -5.55 -2.96
N ALA A 111 -5.29 -6.22 -3.21
CA ALA A 111 -5.04 -6.90 -4.48
C ALA A 111 -6.10 -7.97 -4.75
N LEU A 112 -6.42 -8.78 -3.74
CA LEU A 112 -7.44 -9.83 -3.87
C LEU A 112 -8.82 -9.24 -4.16
N SER A 113 -9.22 -8.21 -3.41
CA SER A 113 -10.52 -7.56 -3.65
C SER A 113 -10.58 -6.95 -5.05
N GLY A 114 -9.47 -6.38 -5.52
CA GLY A 114 -9.35 -5.86 -6.87
C GLY A 114 -9.51 -6.96 -7.92
N LEU A 115 -8.84 -8.09 -7.73
CA LEU A 115 -8.94 -9.23 -8.64
C LEU A 115 -10.36 -9.76 -8.73
N LEU A 116 -11.04 -9.95 -7.60
CA LEU A 116 -12.40 -10.47 -7.55
C LEU A 116 -13.42 -9.50 -8.14
N SER A 117 -13.13 -8.21 -8.13
CA SER A 117 -14.00 -7.17 -8.68
C SER A 117 -13.63 -6.76 -10.11
N SER A 118 -12.55 -7.31 -10.66
CA SER A 118 -11.99 -6.87 -11.94
C SER A 118 -12.78 -7.33 -13.17
N GLY A 119 -13.58 -8.37 -13.03
CA GLY A 119 -14.17 -9.04 -14.18
C GLY A 119 -13.20 -9.92 -14.98
N TRP A 120 -11.95 -10.06 -14.50
CA TRP A 120 -10.94 -10.90 -15.15
C TRP A 120 -10.96 -12.36 -14.67
N VAL A 121 -11.69 -12.62 -13.60
CA VAL A 121 -11.87 -13.97 -13.04
C VAL A 121 -13.33 -14.30 -12.80
#